data_766d6ebbcb7f196f5b369b1fb5e3f737
#
_entry.id   766d6ebbcb7f196f5b369b1fb5e3f737
#
_cell.length_a   1.000
_cell.length_b   1.000
_cell.length_c   1.000
_cell.angle_alpha   90.00
_cell.angle_beta   90.00
_cell.angle_gamma   90.00
#
_symmetry.space_group_name_H-M   'P 1'
#
loop_
_entity.id
_entity.type
_entity.pdbx_description
1 polymer ?
#
loop_
_entity_poly.entity_id
_entity_poly.type
_entity_poly.pdbx_seq_one_letter_code
_entity_poly.pdbx_strand_id
1 'polypeptide(L)'
;MSKVIVITSGKGGVGKTTSTANIGAGLARMNKKVVLVDTDIGLRNLDVVMGLENRIIYNLVDVIEGNCRIRQALIRDKHYPGLYLLPSAQTRDKSAVSPEQMIKLVDGLKPLFDYILLDCPAGIEQGFRNAIAAADQAVVVTTPEVSAIRDADRIIGLLEADGIKKIDLILNRIRIDMVRRGEMMSTEDVLDILAVNL
;
A
#
# COMPACT_ATOMS: atom_id res chain seq x y z
N MET A 1 0.14 -12.25 -16.10
CA MET A 1 1.25 -11.60 -15.36
C MET A 1 0.71 -11.03 -14.07
N SER A 2 1.37 -11.25 -12.94
CA SER A 2 1.04 -10.65 -11.66
C SER A 2 1.25 -9.13 -11.73
N LYS A 3 0.40 -8.35 -11.06
CA LYS A 3 0.55 -6.89 -10.96
C LYS A 3 0.99 -6.53 -9.54
N VAL A 4 2.05 -5.75 -9.42
CA VAL A 4 2.57 -5.26 -8.14
C VAL A 4 2.23 -3.77 -8.02
N ILE A 5 1.41 -3.43 -7.06
CA ILE A 5 0.89 -2.07 -6.87
C ILE A 5 1.27 -1.59 -5.47
N VAL A 6 2.05 -0.51 -5.41
CA VAL A 6 2.29 0.17 -4.14
C VAL A 6 1.16 1.13 -3.83
N ILE A 7 0.64 1.06 -2.62
CA ILE A 7 -0.36 2.02 -2.10
C ILE A 7 0.36 2.93 -1.12
N THR A 8 0.47 4.20 -1.45
CA THR A 8 1.28 5.16 -0.72
C THR A 8 0.55 6.47 -0.43
N SER A 9 1.13 7.30 0.41
CA SER A 9 0.61 8.63 0.74
C SER A 9 1.73 9.50 1.32
N GLY A 10 1.70 10.78 1.04
CA GLY A 10 2.64 11.74 1.64
C GLY A 10 2.34 12.03 3.12
N LYS A 11 1.08 11.89 3.54
CA LYS A 11 0.62 12.22 4.90
C LYS A 11 0.04 10.99 5.60
N GLY A 12 0.31 10.87 6.90
CA GLY A 12 -0.32 9.86 7.75
C GLY A 12 -1.82 10.10 7.94
N GLY A 13 -2.59 9.03 8.15
CA GLY A 13 -4.00 9.12 8.48
C GLY A 13 -4.97 9.44 7.33
N VAL A 14 -4.52 9.54 6.07
CA VAL A 14 -5.39 9.81 4.90
C VAL A 14 -6.24 8.61 4.48
N GLY A 15 -6.02 7.43 5.05
CA GLY A 15 -6.79 6.22 4.76
C GLY A 15 -6.11 5.21 3.84
N LYS A 16 -4.81 5.28 3.67
CA LYS A 16 -3.99 4.38 2.86
C LYS A 16 -4.22 2.89 3.18
N THR A 17 -3.95 2.46 4.41
CA THR A 17 -4.13 1.08 4.87
C THR A 17 -5.57 0.58 4.71
N THR A 18 -6.55 1.43 5.00
CA THR A 18 -7.98 1.13 4.77
C THR A 18 -8.26 0.93 3.28
N SER A 19 -7.71 1.78 2.42
CA SER A 19 -7.85 1.65 0.95
C SER A 19 -7.18 0.36 0.46
N THR A 20 -5.99 0.03 0.95
CA THR A 20 -5.29 -1.22 0.63
C THR A 20 -6.15 -2.44 0.95
N ALA A 21 -6.70 -2.52 2.16
CA ALA A 21 -7.56 -3.62 2.59
C ALA A 21 -8.81 -3.74 1.73
N ASN A 22 -9.49 -2.61 1.43
CA ASN A 22 -10.72 -2.61 0.65
C ASN A 22 -10.49 -2.96 -0.84
N ILE A 23 -9.42 -2.45 -1.45
CA ILE A 23 -9.04 -2.82 -2.83
C ILE A 23 -8.75 -4.32 -2.89
N GLY A 24 -7.98 -4.85 -1.94
CA GLY A 24 -7.69 -6.27 -1.86
C GLY A 24 -8.94 -7.13 -1.73
N ALA A 25 -9.86 -6.76 -0.84
CA ALA A 25 -11.15 -7.43 -0.68
C ALA A 25 -12.01 -7.35 -1.95
N GLY A 26 -12.04 -6.19 -2.61
CA GLY A 26 -12.75 -6.00 -3.88
C GLY A 26 -12.21 -6.90 -4.98
N LEU A 27 -10.90 -6.97 -5.16
CA LEU A 27 -10.26 -7.85 -6.15
C LEU A 27 -10.51 -9.34 -5.83
N ALA A 28 -10.45 -9.72 -4.56
CA ALA A 28 -10.74 -11.10 -4.15
C ALA A 28 -12.22 -11.49 -4.43
N ARG A 29 -13.17 -10.56 -4.24
CA ARG A 29 -14.57 -10.76 -4.66
C ARG A 29 -14.73 -10.95 -6.17
N MET A 30 -13.81 -10.42 -6.96
CA MET A 30 -13.72 -10.63 -8.42
C MET A 30 -12.97 -11.93 -8.77
N ASN A 31 -12.84 -12.87 -7.83
CA ASN A 31 -12.14 -14.15 -7.98
C ASN A 31 -10.64 -14.02 -8.33
N LYS A 32 -9.99 -12.92 -7.94
CA LYS A 32 -8.53 -12.76 -8.07
C LYS A 32 -7.82 -13.29 -6.83
N LYS A 33 -6.62 -13.84 -7.03
CA LYS A 33 -5.72 -14.17 -5.92
C LYS A 33 -4.91 -12.93 -5.57
N VAL A 34 -5.08 -12.44 -4.36
CA VAL A 34 -4.50 -11.17 -3.90
C VAL A 34 -3.71 -11.38 -2.62
N VAL A 35 -2.53 -10.80 -2.54
CA VAL A 35 -1.79 -10.66 -1.29
C VAL A 35 -1.61 -9.18 -0.96
N LEU A 36 -1.92 -8.84 0.27
CA LEU A 36 -1.59 -7.56 0.88
C LEU A 36 -0.29 -7.74 1.66
N VAL A 37 0.69 -6.91 1.40
CA VAL A 37 1.97 -6.91 2.10
C VAL A 37 2.07 -5.64 2.94
N ASP A 38 2.10 -5.77 4.24
CA ASP A 38 2.34 -4.65 5.14
C ASP A 38 3.85 -4.37 5.18
N THR A 39 4.26 -3.23 4.64
CA THR A 39 5.66 -2.83 4.61
C THR A 39 6.01 -1.77 5.66
N ASP A 40 5.08 -1.44 6.58
CA ASP A 40 5.31 -0.51 7.69
C ASP A 40 5.95 -1.22 8.89
N ILE A 41 7.26 -1.46 8.77
CA ILE A 41 8.05 -2.13 9.81
C ILE A 41 8.06 -1.29 11.09
N GLY A 42 7.69 -1.93 12.20
CA GLY A 42 7.63 -1.32 13.53
C GLY A 42 6.25 -0.82 13.94
N LEU A 43 5.32 -0.53 13.01
CA LEU A 43 3.98 -0.04 13.37
C LEU A 43 2.87 -1.07 13.10
N ARG A 44 2.97 -1.89 12.08
CA ARG A 44 2.04 -2.97 11.73
C ARG A 44 0.57 -2.63 11.99
N ASN A 45 -0.15 -2.17 10.97
CA ASN A 45 -1.54 -1.74 11.09
C ASN A 45 -2.52 -2.51 10.20
N LEU A 46 -2.03 -3.13 9.13
CA LEU A 46 -2.88 -3.77 8.13
C LEU A 46 -3.58 -5.02 8.68
N ASP A 47 -2.91 -5.78 9.54
CA ASP A 47 -3.46 -6.95 10.23
C ASP A 47 -4.64 -6.61 11.15
N VAL A 48 -4.57 -5.47 11.84
CA VAL A 48 -5.67 -4.98 12.68
C VAL A 48 -6.88 -4.60 11.83
N VAL A 49 -6.66 -3.88 10.71
CA VAL A 49 -7.74 -3.53 9.77
C VAL A 49 -8.42 -4.77 9.19
N MET A 50 -7.66 -5.85 8.98
CA MET A 50 -8.17 -7.12 8.47
C MET A 50 -8.71 -8.07 9.56
N GLY A 51 -8.53 -7.78 10.85
CA GLY A 51 -8.90 -8.66 11.97
C GLY A 51 -8.11 -9.97 11.99
N LEU A 52 -6.83 -9.92 11.60
CA LEU A 52 -5.94 -11.08 11.48
C LEU A 52 -4.77 -11.06 12.47
N GLU A 53 -4.71 -10.07 13.37
CA GLU A 53 -3.62 -9.82 14.31
C GLU A 53 -3.27 -11.02 15.20
N ASN A 54 -4.28 -11.81 15.58
CA ASN A 54 -4.10 -13.00 16.44
C ASN A 54 -3.67 -14.27 15.68
N ARG A 55 -3.42 -14.19 14.37
CA ARG A 55 -3.05 -15.34 13.53
C ARG A 55 -1.62 -15.28 13.03
N ILE A 56 -0.86 -14.29 13.44
CA ILE A 56 0.51 -14.05 12.97
C ILE A 56 1.48 -14.93 13.76
N ILE A 57 2.19 -15.79 13.02
CA ILE A 57 3.30 -16.61 13.54
C ILE A 57 4.62 -16.09 12.97
N TYR A 58 4.65 -15.82 11.67
CA TYR A 58 5.78 -15.28 10.92
C TYR A 58 5.40 -14.02 10.19
N ASN A 59 6.38 -13.19 9.88
CA ASN A 59 6.22 -11.91 9.21
C ASN A 59 7.18 -11.81 8.01
N LEU A 60 7.14 -10.68 7.29
CA LEU A 60 7.96 -10.47 6.09
C LEU A 60 9.47 -10.50 6.39
N VAL A 61 9.91 -10.04 7.58
CA VAL A 61 11.33 -10.06 7.97
C VAL A 61 11.80 -11.50 8.19
N ASP A 62 10.96 -12.35 8.81
CA ASP A 62 11.29 -13.77 8.98
C ASP A 62 11.49 -14.48 7.64
N VAL A 63 10.72 -14.12 6.61
CA VAL A 63 10.90 -14.65 5.24
C VAL A 63 12.21 -14.17 4.65
N ILE A 64 12.54 -12.88 4.80
CA ILE A 64 13.76 -12.26 4.26
C ILE A 64 15.01 -12.83 4.92
N GLU A 65 14.98 -13.04 6.24
CA GLU A 65 16.06 -13.65 7.03
C GLU A 65 16.19 -15.17 6.80
N GLY A 66 15.21 -15.80 6.11
CA GLY A 66 15.22 -17.25 5.85
C GLY A 66 14.74 -18.10 7.04
N ASN A 67 14.15 -17.49 8.06
CA ASN A 67 13.61 -18.18 9.24
C ASN A 67 12.38 -19.02 8.91
N CYS A 68 11.68 -18.68 7.82
CA CYS A 68 10.53 -19.45 7.33
C CYS A 68 10.40 -19.35 5.81
N ARG A 69 9.61 -20.26 5.22
CA ARG A 69 9.21 -20.15 3.80
C ARG A 69 8.08 -19.14 3.66
N ILE A 70 8.03 -18.43 2.53
CA ILE A 70 7.01 -17.40 2.25
C ILE A 70 5.57 -17.88 2.50
N ARG A 71 5.26 -19.14 2.14
CA ARG A 71 3.92 -19.74 2.36
C ARG A 71 3.55 -19.91 3.83
N GLN A 72 4.52 -19.98 4.74
CA GLN A 72 4.28 -20.12 6.18
C GLN A 72 3.96 -18.76 6.82
N ALA A 73 4.42 -17.67 6.23
CA ALA A 73 4.13 -16.32 6.69
C ALA A 73 2.82 -15.75 6.11
N LEU A 74 2.26 -16.39 5.06
CA LEU A 74 1.01 -15.96 4.44
C LEU A 74 -0.20 -16.36 5.31
N ILE A 75 -1.02 -15.39 5.66
CA ILE A 75 -2.26 -15.56 6.41
C ILE A 75 -3.43 -15.41 5.46
N ARG A 76 -4.25 -16.45 5.31
CA ARG A 76 -5.47 -16.40 4.50
C ARG A 76 -6.57 -15.65 5.24
N ASP A 77 -7.26 -14.74 4.56
CA ASP A 77 -8.42 -14.04 5.09
C ASP A 77 -9.57 -15.01 5.41
N LYS A 78 -10.39 -14.65 6.40
CA LYS A 78 -11.51 -15.50 6.87
C LYS A 78 -12.73 -15.43 5.93
N HIS A 79 -12.96 -14.26 5.32
CA HIS A 79 -14.17 -13.94 4.55
C HIS A 79 -13.93 -14.03 3.04
N TYR A 80 -12.71 -13.74 2.59
CA TYR A 80 -12.34 -13.70 1.18
C TYR A 80 -11.29 -14.76 0.84
N PRO A 81 -11.69 -15.94 0.33
CA PRO A 81 -10.78 -17.09 0.12
C PRO A 81 -9.57 -16.81 -0.77
N GLY A 82 -9.67 -15.82 -1.66
CA GLY A 82 -8.58 -15.39 -2.54
C GLY A 82 -7.66 -14.32 -1.96
N LEU A 83 -7.95 -13.82 -0.75
CA LEU A 83 -7.20 -12.75 -0.09
C LEU A 83 -6.24 -13.30 0.95
N TYR A 84 -5.01 -12.80 0.94
CA TYR A 84 -3.95 -13.15 1.87
C TYR A 84 -3.27 -11.90 2.40
N LEU A 85 -2.73 -12.02 3.62
CA LEU A 85 -1.89 -11.02 4.26
C LEU A 85 -0.48 -11.59 4.46
N LEU A 86 0.54 -10.82 4.11
CA LEU A 86 1.90 -10.98 4.60
C LEU A 86 2.17 -9.81 5.58
N PRO A 87 2.18 -10.09 6.89
CA PRO A 87 2.28 -9.03 7.90
C PRO A 87 3.70 -8.48 8.03
N SER A 88 3.81 -7.25 8.50
CA SER A 88 5.06 -6.62 8.90
C SER A 88 5.56 -7.12 10.26
N ALA A 89 6.82 -6.81 10.58
CA ALA A 89 7.40 -7.04 11.90
C ALA A 89 7.10 -5.88 12.87
N GLN A 90 6.74 -6.18 14.13
CA GLN A 90 6.47 -5.15 15.15
C GLN A 90 7.73 -4.62 15.84
N THR A 91 8.73 -5.47 16.04
CA THR A 91 9.87 -5.23 16.93
C THR A 91 11.21 -5.09 16.19
N ARG A 92 11.16 -4.85 14.88
CA ARG A 92 12.37 -4.69 14.06
C ARG A 92 12.59 -3.23 13.68
N ASP A 93 13.84 -2.87 13.45
CA ASP A 93 14.21 -1.57 12.90
C ASP A 93 13.75 -1.45 11.44
N LYS A 94 13.40 -0.25 11.01
CA LYS A 94 12.99 0.04 9.62
C LYS A 94 14.10 -0.26 8.60
N SER A 95 15.36 -0.29 9.04
CA SER A 95 16.53 -0.66 8.23
C SER A 95 16.71 -2.17 8.04
N ALA A 96 15.88 -3.00 8.68
CA ALA A 96 15.97 -4.47 8.60
C ALA A 96 15.72 -5.03 7.19
N VAL A 97 15.20 -4.22 6.26
CA VAL A 97 14.89 -4.62 4.89
C VAL A 97 15.50 -3.62 3.90
N SER A 98 16.20 -4.15 2.89
CA SER A 98 16.71 -3.35 1.76
C SER A 98 15.75 -3.40 0.55
N PRO A 99 15.89 -2.47 -0.43
CA PRO A 99 15.16 -2.52 -1.68
C PRO A 99 15.32 -3.85 -2.43
N GLU A 100 16.53 -4.38 -2.51
CA GLU A 100 16.84 -5.64 -3.20
C GLU A 100 16.16 -6.84 -2.52
N GLN A 101 16.12 -6.84 -1.19
CA GLN A 101 15.41 -7.86 -0.43
C GLN A 101 13.89 -7.79 -0.65
N MET A 102 13.33 -6.58 -0.74
CA MET A 102 11.90 -6.39 -1.06
C MET A 102 11.58 -6.87 -2.48
N ILE A 103 12.41 -6.56 -3.47
CA ILE A 103 12.26 -7.07 -4.85
C ILE A 103 12.25 -8.60 -4.84
N LYS A 104 13.23 -9.23 -4.18
CA LYS A 104 13.31 -10.69 -4.10
C LYS A 104 12.09 -11.33 -3.42
N LEU A 105 11.59 -10.71 -2.37
CA LEU A 105 10.37 -11.13 -1.68
C LEU A 105 9.16 -11.10 -2.62
N VAL A 106 8.97 -9.98 -3.31
CA VAL A 106 7.86 -9.77 -4.26
C VAL A 106 7.97 -10.74 -5.45
N ASP A 107 9.16 -10.98 -5.97
CA ASP A 107 9.38 -11.96 -7.04
C ASP A 107 8.98 -13.39 -6.61
N GLY A 108 9.20 -13.73 -5.34
CA GLY A 108 8.71 -14.98 -4.76
C GLY A 108 7.18 -15.06 -4.63
N LEU A 109 6.49 -13.93 -4.56
CA LEU A 109 5.02 -13.84 -4.50
C LEU A 109 4.36 -13.86 -5.89
N LYS A 110 5.00 -13.32 -6.93
CA LYS A 110 4.46 -13.22 -8.30
C LYS A 110 3.85 -14.51 -8.86
N PRO A 111 4.47 -15.71 -8.67
CA PRO A 111 3.90 -16.96 -9.17
C PRO A 111 2.63 -17.41 -8.45
N LEU A 112 2.33 -16.84 -7.28
CA LEU A 112 1.26 -17.29 -6.39
C LEU A 112 0.00 -16.43 -6.47
N PHE A 113 0.12 -15.16 -6.93
CA PHE A 113 -0.92 -14.15 -6.87
C PHE A 113 -1.10 -13.41 -8.19
N ASP A 114 -2.34 -13.00 -8.46
CA ASP A 114 -2.67 -12.11 -9.60
C ASP A 114 -2.33 -10.66 -9.27
N TYR A 115 -2.51 -10.28 -7.99
CA TYR A 115 -2.23 -8.93 -7.48
C TYR A 115 -1.43 -9.00 -6.18
N ILE A 116 -0.41 -8.16 -6.09
CA ILE A 116 0.40 -7.92 -4.89
C ILE A 116 0.23 -6.45 -4.55
N LEU A 117 -0.41 -6.14 -3.42
CA LEU A 117 -0.62 -4.78 -2.95
C LEU A 117 0.34 -4.51 -1.79
N LEU A 118 1.24 -3.54 -1.97
CA LEU A 118 2.21 -3.15 -0.95
C LEU A 118 1.65 -1.95 -0.18
N ASP A 119 1.22 -2.16 1.07
CA ASP A 119 0.83 -1.06 1.97
C ASP A 119 2.08 -0.38 2.49
N CYS A 120 2.40 0.76 1.90
CA CYS A 120 3.63 1.50 2.16
C CYS A 120 3.50 2.38 3.41
N PRO A 121 4.51 2.59 4.26
CA PRO A 121 4.46 3.61 5.29
C PRO A 121 4.24 5.01 4.71
N ALA A 122 3.68 5.92 5.50
CA ALA A 122 3.54 7.31 5.08
C ALA A 122 4.91 8.01 5.02
N GLY A 123 5.04 8.97 4.09
CA GLY A 123 6.27 9.75 3.93
C GLY A 123 7.23 9.17 2.88
N ILE A 124 8.48 9.60 2.92
CA ILE A 124 9.49 9.37 1.87
C ILE A 124 10.75 8.67 2.39
N GLU A 125 10.67 8.08 3.57
CA GLU A 125 11.80 7.42 4.24
C GLU A 125 12.12 6.05 3.60
N GLN A 126 13.03 5.31 4.26
CA GLN A 126 13.52 4.02 3.77
C GLN A 126 12.39 3.02 3.42
N GLY A 127 11.32 2.95 4.24
CA GLY A 127 10.18 2.07 3.98
C GLY A 127 9.45 2.39 2.66
N PHE A 128 9.33 3.67 2.30
CA PHE A 128 8.81 4.10 1.01
C PHE A 128 9.71 3.60 -0.13
N ARG A 129 11.04 3.83 -0.04
CA ARG A 129 11.99 3.38 -1.07
C ARG A 129 11.98 1.87 -1.27
N ASN A 130 11.87 1.11 -0.18
CA ASN A 130 11.79 -0.35 -0.25
C ASN A 130 10.52 -0.81 -1.00
N ALA A 131 9.37 -0.19 -0.70
CA ALA A 131 8.10 -0.57 -1.31
C ALA A 131 8.05 -0.22 -2.80
N ILE A 132 8.50 0.98 -3.20
CA ILE A 132 8.45 1.42 -4.61
C ILE A 132 9.43 0.64 -5.49
N ALA A 133 10.60 0.23 -4.96
CA ALA A 133 11.59 -0.54 -5.73
C ALA A 133 11.05 -1.86 -6.28
N ALA A 134 10.03 -2.44 -5.65
CA ALA A 134 9.42 -3.70 -6.07
C ALA A 134 8.12 -3.52 -6.86
N ALA A 135 7.64 -2.29 -7.06
CA ALA A 135 6.32 -2.00 -7.62
C ALA A 135 6.36 -1.72 -9.11
N ASP A 136 5.33 -2.17 -9.84
CA ASP A 136 5.12 -1.86 -11.27
C ASP A 136 4.23 -0.61 -11.45
N GLN A 137 3.36 -0.35 -10.47
CA GLN A 137 2.33 0.70 -10.50
C GLN A 137 2.18 1.29 -9.09
N ALA A 138 1.65 2.49 -8.99
CA ALA A 138 1.36 3.14 -7.73
C ALA A 138 -0.09 3.64 -7.64
N VAL A 139 -0.62 3.64 -6.43
CA VAL A 139 -1.86 4.33 -6.07
C VAL A 139 -1.51 5.30 -4.93
N VAL A 140 -1.69 6.59 -5.17
CA VAL A 140 -1.47 7.64 -4.17
C VAL A 140 -2.80 7.95 -3.49
N VAL A 141 -2.85 7.83 -2.17
CA VAL A 141 -4.05 8.16 -1.38
C VAL A 141 -3.86 9.53 -0.73
N THR A 142 -4.80 10.43 -0.95
CA THR A 142 -4.79 11.78 -0.35
C THR A 142 -6.19 12.20 0.11
N THR A 143 -6.29 13.36 0.75
CA THR A 143 -7.54 14.01 1.17
C THR A 143 -7.60 15.43 0.58
N PRO A 144 -8.79 16.06 0.42
CA PRO A 144 -8.94 17.39 -0.18
C PRO A 144 -8.52 18.51 0.79
N GLU A 145 -7.33 18.37 1.37
CA GLU A 145 -6.68 19.33 2.24
C GLU A 145 -5.40 19.84 1.60
N VAL A 146 -5.13 21.13 1.61
CA VAL A 146 -3.96 21.75 0.97
C VAL A 146 -2.64 21.07 1.34
N SER A 147 -2.45 20.75 2.63
CA SER A 147 -1.23 20.06 3.10
C SER A 147 -1.11 18.64 2.54
N ALA A 148 -2.21 17.89 2.50
CA ALA A 148 -2.21 16.52 2.00
C ALA A 148 -1.97 16.48 0.48
N ILE A 149 -2.50 17.47 -0.25
CA ILE A 149 -2.29 17.59 -1.71
C ILE A 149 -0.83 17.93 -2.03
N ARG A 150 -0.20 18.85 -1.29
CA ARG A 150 1.24 19.14 -1.43
C ARG A 150 2.11 17.92 -1.18
N ASP A 151 1.78 17.16 -0.16
CA ASP A 151 2.51 15.93 0.17
C ASP A 151 2.29 14.87 -0.91
N ALA A 152 1.09 14.79 -1.50
CA ALA A 152 0.77 13.89 -2.61
C ALA A 152 1.55 14.27 -3.88
N ASP A 153 1.60 15.55 -4.23
CA ASP A 153 2.38 16.07 -5.37
C ASP A 153 3.86 15.66 -5.26
N ARG A 154 4.44 15.84 -4.07
CA ARG A 154 5.82 15.42 -3.81
C ARG A 154 6.03 13.91 -3.97
N ILE A 155 5.08 13.08 -3.51
CA ILE A 155 5.13 11.62 -3.68
C ILE A 155 5.05 11.25 -5.16
N ILE A 156 4.15 11.88 -5.93
CA ILE A 156 3.98 11.65 -7.37
C ILE A 156 5.29 11.93 -8.09
N GLY A 157 5.92 13.09 -7.86
CA GLY A 157 7.22 13.43 -8.45
C GLY A 157 8.34 12.43 -8.12
N LEU A 158 8.36 11.87 -6.89
CA LEU A 158 9.32 10.84 -6.52
C LEU A 158 9.05 9.51 -7.23
N LEU A 159 7.79 9.10 -7.36
CA LEU A 159 7.39 7.87 -8.07
C LEU A 159 7.77 7.96 -9.55
N GLU A 160 7.55 9.11 -10.19
CA GLU A 160 7.94 9.38 -11.58
C GLU A 160 9.47 9.33 -11.76
N ALA A 161 10.21 9.94 -10.83
CA ALA A 161 11.68 9.93 -10.84
C ALA A 161 12.25 8.51 -10.69
N ASP A 162 11.58 7.63 -9.95
CA ASP A 162 11.92 6.20 -9.81
C ASP A 162 11.39 5.34 -10.97
N GLY A 163 10.76 5.95 -11.99
CA GLY A 163 10.36 5.29 -13.23
C GLY A 163 9.00 4.60 -13.19
N ILE A 164 8.19 4.81 -12.18
CA ILE A 164 6.80 4.31 -12.12
C ILE A 164 5.95 5.17 -13.07
N LYS A 165 5.52 4.57 -14.19
CA LYS A 165 4.78 5.25 -15.25
C LYS A 165 3.27 5.31 -15.02
N LYS A 166 2.74 4.37 -14.25
CA LYS A 166 1.30 4.32 -13.96
C LYS A 166 1.07 4.67 -12.51
N ILE A 167 0.52 5.86 -12.30
CA ILE A 167 0.18 6.40 -11.00
C ILE A 167 -1.30 6.77 -11.04
N ASP A 168 -2.10 6.10 -10.21
CA ASP A 168 -3.52 6.40 -10.03
C ASP A 168 -3.69 7.14 -8.68
N LEU A 169 -4.72 7.98 -8.57
CA LEU A 169 -5.03 8.75 -7.36
C LEU A 169 -6.31 8.25 -6.70
N ILE A 170 -6.30 8.15 -5.38
CA ILE A 170 -7.52 8.01 -4.56
C ILE A 170 -7.68 9.28 -3.74
N LEU A 171 -8.72 10.05 -4.04
CA LEU A 171 -9.12 11.20 -3.25
C LEU A 171 -10.16 10.74 -2.21
N ASN A 172 -9.71 10.60 -0.96
CA ASN A 172 -10.51 10.09 0.14
C ASN A 172 -11.16 11.23 0.95
N ARG A 173 -12.22 10.91 1.69
CA ARG A 173 -12.94 11.82 2.61
C ARG A 173 -13.59 13.03 1.94
N ILE A 174 -13.96 12.96 0.67
CA ILE A 174 -14.73 14.01 0.02
C ILE A 174 -16.12 14.11 0.67
N ARG A 175 -16.48 15.34 1.03
CA ARG A 175 -17.79 15.71 1.53
C ARG A 175 -18.49 16.60 0.51
N ILE A 176 -19.40 16.02 -0.27
CA ILE A 176 -20.11 16.72 -1.36
C ILE A 176 -20.85 17.96 -0.84
N ASP A 177 -21.40 17.90 0.37
CA ASP A 177 -22.07 19.02 1.03
C ASP A 177 -21.10 20.19 1.32
N MET A 178 -19.85 19.91 1.72
CA MET A 178 -18.82 20.92 1.96
C MET A 178 -18.27 21.49 0.63
N VAL A 179 -18.09 20.64 -0.39
CA VAL A 179 -17.68 21.11 -1.73
C VAL A 179 -18.69 22.10 -2.30
N ARG A 180 -20.00 21.78 -2.21
CA ARG A 180 -21.06 22.68 -2.68
C ARG A 180 -21.11 24.03 -1.95
N ARG A 181 -20.65 24.08 -0.70
CA ARG A 181 -20.57 25.35 0.08
C ARG A 181 -19.24 26.10 -0.11
N GLY A 182 -18.31 25.55 -0.90
CA GLY A 182 -16.96 26.11 -1.06
C GLY A 182 -16.05 25.96 0.17
N GLU A 183 -16.38 25.04 1.09
CA GLU A 183 -15.64 24.76 2.32
C GLU A 183 -14.59 23.64 2.14
N MET A 184 -14.61 22.96 1.00
CA MET A 184 -13.71 21.87 0.65
C MET A 184 -13.42 21.91 -0.85
N MET A 185 -12.19 21.60 -1.24
CA MET A 185 -11.82 21.46 -2.66
C MET A 185 -12.63 20.35 -3.33
N SER A 186 -13.04 20.61 -4.57
CA SER A 186 -13.66 19.60 -5.42
C SER A 186 -12.62 18.59 -5.95
N THR A 187 -13.10 17.54 -6.57
CA THR A 187 -12.24 16.58 -7.27
C THR A 187 -11.48 17.24 -8.41
N GLU A 188 -12.16 18.12 -9.16
CA GLU A 188 -11.60 18.87 -10.27
C GLU A 188 -10.47 19.79 -9.81
N ASP A 189 -10.66 20.54 -8.72
CA ASP A 189 -9.62 21.41 -8.14
C ASP A 189 -8.34 20.59 -7.79
N VAL A 190 -8.52 19.40 -7.21
CA VAL A 190 -7.38 18.54 -6.82
C VAL A 190 -6.66 17.99 -8.05
N LEU A 191 -7.40 17.58 -9.09
CA LEU A 191 -6.81 17.07 -10.34
C LEU A 191 -6.02 18.14 -11.08
N ASP A 192 -6.55 19.37 -11.13
CA ASP A 192 -5.87 20.50 -11.76
C ASP A 192 -4.55 20.83 -11.05
N ILE A 193 -4.50 20.66 -9.71
CA ILE A 193 -3.27 20.90 -8.94
C ILE A 193 -2.24 19.78 -9.14
N LEU A 194 -2.66 18.52 -9.15
CA LEU A 194 -1.76 17.37 -9.18
C LEU A 194 -1.36 16.93 -10.60
N ALA A 195 -2.05 17.41 -11.63
CA ALA A 195 -1.83 17.05 -13.04
C ALA A 195 -1.80 15.52 -13.29
N VAL A 196 -2.57 14.75 -12.52
CA VAL A 196 -2.68 13.28 -12.63
C VAL A 196 -4.09 12.86 -13.05
N ASN A 197 -4.21 11.63 -13.58
CA ASN A 197 -5.50 11.02 -13.87
C ASN A 197 -6.06 10.29 -12.61
N LEU A 198 -7.38 10.35 -12.42
CA LEU A 198 -8.10 9.58 -11.40
C LEU A 198 -8.31 8.13 -11.84
#